data_35a5efe3ed11aee07ea5a5ae3a49409a
#
_entry.id   35a5efe3ed11aee07ea5a5ae3a49409a
#
_cell.length_a   1.000
_cell.length_b   1.000
_cell.length_c   1.000
_cell.angle_alpha   90.00
_cell.angle_beta   90.00
_cell.angle_gamma   90.00
#
_symmetry.space_group_name_H-M   'P 1'
#
loop_
_entity.id
_entity.type
_entity.pdbx_description
1 polymer ?
#
loop_
_entity_poly.entity_id
_entity_poly.type
_entity_poly.pdbx_seq_one_letter_code
_entity_poly.pdbx_strand_id
1 'polypeptide(L)'
;MEALFKPIKINDLIVPNRIAMAPMTRSMSPDGIPTDTNLEYYKRRAAAEVGMIITEGVEVSHPASSGYPNVPNLRETSHDGWKNLISAVQNEGSTIFCQLWHVGGIRKPGQPPNPCLLYTSPSPRDSLS
;
A
#
# COMPACT_ATOMS: atom_id res chain seq x y z
N MET A 1 27.97 5.09 5.68
CA MET A 1 27.21 4.74 4.47
C MET A 1 27.29 3.26 4.13
N GLU A 2 28.44 2.61 4.28
CA GLU A 2 28.63 1.19 3.94
C GLU A 2 27.65 0.21 4.63
N ALA A 3 27.24 0.50 5.86
CA ALA A 3 26.29 -0.33 6.61
C ALA A 3 24.87 -0.36 6.00
N LEU A 4 24.45 0.68 5.29
CA LEU A 4 23.12 0.75 4.66
C LEU A 4 22.97 -0.22 3.48
N PHE A 5 24.07 -0.50 2.80
CA PHE A 5 24.10 -1.37 1.62
C PHE A 5 24.43 -2.83 1.93
N LYS A 6 24.52 -3.19 3.21
CA LYS A 6 24.70 -4.59 3.63
C LYS A 6 23.36 -5.30 3.66
N PRO A 7 23.28 -6.52 3.14
CA PRO A 7 22.06 -7.33 3.23
C PRO A 7 21.58 -7.49 4.69
N ILE A 8 20.30 -7.64 4.85
CA ILE A 8 19.67 -7.96 6.14
C ILE A 8 18.76 -9.17 5.97
N LYS A 9 18.82 -10.10 6.91
CA LYS A 9 17.94 -11.25 6.98
C LYS A 9 16.75 -10.91 7.88
N ILE A 10 15.53 -11.09 7.34
CA ILE A 10 14.27 -10.95 8.07
C ILE A 10 13.58 -12.32 7.99
N ASN A 11 13.61 -13.09 9.07
CA ASN A 11 13.25 -14.50 9.07
C ASN A 11 14.03 -15.26 7.97
N ASP A 12 13.33 -15.86 7.00
CA ASP A 12 13.96 -16.58 5.88
C ASP A 12 14.19 -15.70 4.64
N LEU A 13 13.78 -14.45 4.69
CA LEU A 13 13.93 -13.50 3.59
C LEU A 13 15.24 -12.73 3.71
N ILE A 14 16.00 -12.67 2.62
CA ILE A 14 17.19 -11.83 2.51
C ILE A 14 16.80 -10.57 1.72
N VAL A 15 16.84 -9.42 2.39
CA VAL A 15 16.66 -8.11 1.75
C VAL A 15 18.04 -7.57 1.38
N PRO A 16 18.25 -7.10 0.13
CA PRO A 16 19.58 -6.81 -0.39
C PRO A 16 20.32 -5.66 0.32
N ASN A 17 19.58 -4.76 0.97
CA ASN A 17 20.16 -3.67 1.75
C ASN A 17 19.17 -3.19 2.83
N ARG A 18 19.54 -2.16 3.57
CA ARG A 18 18.77 -1.64 4.71
C ARG A 18 17.96 -0.37 4.37
N ILE A 19 17.73 -0.12 3.10
CA ILE A 19 16.94 1.02 2.63
C ILE A 19 15.52 0.52 2.34
N ALA A 20 14.55 1.05 3.05
CA ALA A 20 13.15 0.71 2.88
C ALA A 20 12.33 1.92 2.46
N MET A 21 11.48 1.75 1.46
CA MET A 21 10.50 2.74 1.05
C MET A 21 9.25 2.59 1.91
N ALA A 22 8.89 3.66 2.62
CA ALA A 22 7.67 3.73 3.41
C ALA A 22 6.40 3.78 2.53
N PRO A 23 5.26 3.28 3.03
CA PRO A 23 3.99 3.34 2.31
C PRO A 23 3.51 4.79 2.13
N MET A 24 3.04 5.11 0.93
CA MET A 24 2.49 6.42 0.59
C MET A 24 1.33 6.26 -0.39
N THR A 25 0.14 6.71 -0.03
CA THR A 25 -1.04 6.70 -0.90
C THR A 25 -0.77 7.54 -2.15
N ARG A 26 -0.96 6.95 -3.33
CA ARG A 26 -0.70 7.61 -4.62
C ARG A 26 -1.98 7.97 -5.38
N SER A 27 -3.07 7.26 -5.11
CA SER A 27 -4.36 7.46 -5.79
C SER A 27 -4.26 7.35 -7.32
N MET A 28 -3.49 6.38 -7.82
CA MET A 28 -3.23 6.14 -9.24
C MET A 28 -3.85 4.84 -9.75
N SER A 29 -4.75 4.22 -8.98
CA SER A 29 -5.36 2.92 -9.30
C SER A 29 -6.87 3.08 -9.54
N PRO A 30 -7.30 3.53 -10.73
CA PRO A 30 -8.73 3.59 -11.08
C PRO A 30 -9.38 2.23 -10.87
N ASP A 31 -10.59 2.23 -10.31
CA ASP A 31 -11.33 1.01 -9.97
C ASP A 31 -10.58 0.04 -9.03
N GLY A 32 -9.54 0.53 -8.35
CA GLY A 32 -8.70 -0.25 -7.46
C GLY A 32 -7.69 -1.15 -8.16
N ILE A 33 -7.48 -0.97 -9.46
CA ILE A 33 -6.58 -1.78 -10.28
C ILE A 33 -5.24 -1.06 -10.43
N PRO A 34 -4.11 -1.65 -10.00
CA PRO A 34 -2.79 -1.09 -10.25
C PRO A 34 -2.53 -0.94 -11.76
N THR A 35 -2.13 0.25 -12.16
CA THR A 35 -1.85 0.60 -13.55
C THR A 35 -0.35 0.58 -13.86
N ASP A 36 0.01 0.77 -15.13
CA ASP A 36 1.40 0.96 -15.54
C ASP A 36 2.05 2.17 -14.85
N THR A 37 1.27 3.18 -14.47
CA THR A 37 1.76 4.33 -13.68
C THR A 37 2.22 3.90 -12.30
N ASN A 38 1.46 3.01 -11.62
CA ASN A 38 1.89 2.43 -10.34
C ASN A 38 3.13 1.55 -10.54
N LEU A 39 3.14 0.72 -11.58
CA LEU A 39 4.26 -0.15 -11.90
C LEU A 39 5.54 0.66 -12.08
N GLU A 40 5.54 1.66 -12.94
CA GLU A 40 6.71 2.52 -13.20
C GLU A 40 7.13 3.32 -11.95
N TYR A 41 6.17 3.73 -11.13
CA TYR A 41 6.44 4.40 -9.87
C TYR A 41 7.28 3.53 -8.93
N TYR A 42 6.92 2.27 -8.72
CA TYR A 42 7.63 1.34 -7.84
C TYR A 42 8.90 0.79 -8.48
N LYS A 43 8.85 0.42 -9.76
CA LYS A 43 10.00 -0.08 -10.53
C LYS A 43 11.17 0.90 -10.51
N ARG A 44 10.90 2.20 -10.71
CA ARG A 44 11.95 3.23 -10.70
C ARG A 44 12.70 3.29 -9.37
N ARG A 45 12.03 3.03 -8.25
CA ARG A 45 12.65 3.00 -6.93
C ARG A 45 13.43 1.72 -6.70
N ALA A 46 12.94 0.63 -7.20
CA ALA A 46 13.65 -0.64 -7.20
C ALA A 46 14.94 -0.55 -8.02
N ALA A 47 14.87 0.02 -9.23
CA ALA A 47 16.04 0.26 -10.08
C ALA A 47 17.07 1.23 -9.45
N ALA A 48 16.65 2.08 -8.51
CA ALA A 48 17.52 2.92 -7.71
C ALA A 48 18.00 2.22 -6.41
N GLU A 49 18.01 0.89 -6.39
CA GLU A 49 18.56 0.04 -5.33
C GLU A 49 17.84 0.18 -3.96
N VAL A 50 16.58 0.56 -3.91
CA VAL A 50 15.78 0.43 -2.68
C VAL A 50 15.59 -1.05 -2.37
N GLY A 51 16.11 -1.53 -1.24
CA GLY A 51 16.11 -2.96 -0.91
C GLY A 51 14.74 -3.54 -0.59
N MET A 52 13.89 -2.75 0.04
CA MET A 52 12.54 -3.16 0.42
C MET A 52 11.54 -2.04 0.09
N ILE A 53 10.44 -2.39 -0.55
CA ILE A 53 9.35 -1.47 -0.85
C ILE A 53 8.10 -1.94 -0.11
N ILE A 54 7.48 -1.04 0.65
CA ILE A 54 6.14 -1.27 1.20
C ILE A 54 5.17 -0.46 0.34
N THR A 55 4.17 -1.10 -0.24
CA THR A 55 3.22 -0.44 -1.13
C THR A 55 2.41 0.62 -0.39
N GLU A 56 1.75 1.49 -1.16
CA GLU A 56 0.62 2.27 -0.64
C GLU A 56 -0.42 1.36 0.02
N GLY A 57 -1.33 1.96 0.80
CA GLY A 57 -2.42 1.20 1.41
C GLY A 57 -3.27 0.50 0.35
N VAL A 58 -3.40 -0.81 0.49
CA VAL A 58 -4.19 -1.68 -0.38
C VAL A 58 -5.44 -2.10 0.35
N GLU A 59 -6.59 -1.74 -0.21
CA GLU A 59 -7.87 -2.01 0.43
C GLU A 59 -8.11 -3.51 0.57
N VAL A 60 -8.49 -3.91 1.78
CA VAL A 60 -9.04 -5.25 2.00
C VAL A 60 -10.42 -5.35 1.32
N SER A 61 -10.84 -6.57 0.97
CA SER A 61 -12.10 -6.81 0.26
C SER A 61 -13.33 -6.58 1.17
N HIS A 62 -13.53 -5.33 1.57
CA HIS A 62 -14.69 -4.91 2.35
C HIS A 62 -15.22 -3.56 1.83
N PRO A 63 -16.54 -3.36 1.69
CA PRO A 63 -17.11 -2.14 1.14
C PRO A 63 -16.74 -0.85 1.90
N ALA A 64 -16.48 -0.95 3.20
CA ALA A 64 -16.13 0.18 4.06
C ALA A 64 -14.61 0.35 4.25
N SER A 65 -13.76 -0.39 3.54
CA SER A 65 -12.32 -0.36 3.76
C SER A 65 -11.67 0.94 3.31
N SER A 66 -12.21 1.60 2.30
CA SER A 66 -11.64 2.81 1.73
C SER A 66 -12.43 4.08 2.04
N GLY A 67 -11.69 5.17 2.16
CA GLY A 67 -12.21 6.53 2.19
C GLY A 67 -11.51 7.44 1.17
N TYR A 68 -10.67 6.88 0.30
CA TYR A 68 -9.86 7.61 -0.68
C TYR A 68 -10.14 7.11 -2.09
N PRO A 69 -10.17 8.01 -3.09
CA PRO A 69 -10.36 7.60 -4.47
C PRO A 69 -9.12 6.91 -5.04
N ASN A 70 -9.33 6.01 -5.99
CA ASN A 70 -8.27 5.38 -6.80
C ASN A 70 -7.16 4.72 -5.98
N VAL A 71 -7.51 4.15 -4.83
CA VAL A 71 -6.62 3.32 -4.01
C VAL A 71 -6.70 1.88 -4.49
N PRO A 72 -5.58 1.16 -4.62
CA PRO A 72 -5.59 -0.21 -5.10
C PRO A 72 -6.26 -1.15 -4.11
N ASN A 73 -6.78 -2.26 -4.61
CA ASN A 73 -7.40 -3.34 -3.84
C ASN A 73 -6.80 -4.71 -4.19
N LEU A 74 -7.25 -5.76 -3.50
CA LEU A 74 -6.86 -7.15 -3.74
C LEU A 74 -8.00 -7.99 -4.31
N ARG A 75 -8.96 -7.37 -5.00
CA ARG A 75 -10.02 -8.12 -5.69
C ARG A 75 -9.45 -8.87 -6.90
N GLU A 76 -10.14 -9.89 -7.33
CA GLU A 76 -9.74 -10.72 -8.48
C GLU A 76 -9.39 -9.86 -9.71
N THR A 77 -10.17 -8.81 -9.98
CA THR A 77 -9.96 -7.89 -11.09
C THR A 77 -8.63 -7.13 -11.05
N SER A 78 -7.99 -7.03 -9.88
CA SER A 78 -6.71 -6.33 -9.70
C SER A 78 -5.49 -7.27 -9.73
N HIS A 79 -5.69 -8.59 -9.77
CA HIS A 79 -4.60 -9.56 -9.66
C HIS A 79 -3.55 -9.43 -10.76
N ASP A 80 -3.96 -9.24 -12.01
CA ASP A 80 -3.01 -9.11 -13.12
C ASP A 80 -2.18 -7.82 -13.00
N GLY A 81 -2.79 -6.71 -12.60
CA GLY A 81 -2.08 -5.46 -12.33
C GLY A 81 -1.03 -5.64 -11.24
N TRP A 82 -1.38 -6.31 -10.15
CA TRP A 82 -0.44 -6.63 -9.08
C TRP A 82 0.67 -7.58 -9.54
N LYS A 83 0.34 -8.62 -10.27
CA LYS A 83 1.32 -9.58 -10.78
C LYS A 83 2.38 -8.89 -11.64
N ASN A 84 1.97 -8.03 -12.55
CA ASN A 84 2.86 -7.27 -13.43
C ASN A 84 3.76 -6.33 -12.62
N LEU A 85 3.17 -5.57 -11.69
CA LEU A 85 3.88 -4.64 -10.82
C LEU A 85 4.91 -5.35 -9.94
N ILE A 86 4.51 -6.41 -9.26
CA ILE A 86 5.39 -7.18 -8.36
C ILE A 86 6.55 -7.78 -9.16
N SER A 87 6.27 -8.38 -10.31
CA SER A 87 7.31 -8.96 -11.17
C SER A 87 8.31 -7.90 -11.62
N ALA A 88 7.85 -6.71 -12.01
CA ALA A 88 8.73 -5.63 -12.43
C ALA A 88 9.66 -5.16 -11.30
N VAL A 89 9.14 -5.03 -10.08
CA VAL A 89 9.93 -4.65 -8.90
C VAL A 89 10.95 -5.72 -8.51
N GLN A 90 10.53 -6.99 -8.50
CA GLN A 90 11.40 -8.12 -8.17
C GLN A 90 12.51 -8.34 -9.19
N ASN A 91 12.23 -8.09 -10.47
CA ASN A 91 13.24 -8.18 -11.54
C ASN A 91 14.36 -7.12 -11.37
N GLU A 92 14.08 -6.00 -10.71
CA GLU A 92 15.10 -5.01 -10.33
C GLU A 92 15.83 -5.37 -9.02
N GLY A 93 15.49 -6.50 -8.38
CA GLY A 93 16.17 -7.00 -7.19
C GLY A 93 15.62 -6.52 -5.85
N SER A 94 14.55 -5.73 -5.84
CA SER A 94 13.91 -5.27 -4.59
C SER A 94 12.90 -6.28 -4.07
N THR A 95 12.75 -6.32 -2.74
CA THR A 95 11.64 -7.01 -2.08
C THR A 95 10.45 -6.08 -1.96
N ILE A 96 9.24 -6.57 -2.23
CA ILE A 96 8.01 -5.77 -2.13
C ILE A 96 7.01 -6.42 -1.18
N PHE A 97 6.42 -5.61 -0.30
CA PHE A 97 5.36 -5.99 0.62
C PHE A 97 4.11 -5.16 0.37
N CYS A 98 2.96 -5.80 0.49
CA CYS A 98 1.65 -5.15 0.41
C CYS A 98 1.24 -4.65 1.80
N GLN A 99 0.92 -3.36 1.92
CA GLN A 99 0.29 -2.81 3.11
C GLN A 99 -1.23 -3.04 3.04
N LEU A 100 -1.74 -4.02 3.76
CA LEU A 100 -3.19 -4.22 3.90
C LEU A 100 -3.79 -3.08 4.71
N TRP A 101 -4.87 -2.49 4.21
CA TRP A 101 -5.42 -1.28 4.78
C TRP A 101 -6.94 -1.29 4.90
N HIS A 102 -7.40 -0.79 6.04
CA HIS A 102 -8.79 -0.44 6.30
C HIS A 102 -8.79 0.90 7.03
N VAL A 103 -9.41 1.92 6.44
CA VAL A 103 -9.33 3.29 6.99
C VAL A 103 -10.09 3.49 8.30
N GLY A 104 -10.97 2.57 8.66
CA GLY A 104 -11.68 2.61 9.94
C GLY A 104 -12.43 3.91 10.17
N GLY A 105 -12.20 4.52 11.34
CA GLY A 105 -12.85 5.75 11.77
C GLY A 105 -12.45 7.03 11.03
N ILE A 106 -11.46 6.99 10.13
CA ILE A 106 -11.09 8.15 9.28
C ILE A 106 -12.12 8.35 8.15
N ARG A 107 -12.92 7.33 7.87
CA ARG A 107 -13.95 7.39 6.84
C ARG A 107 -15.00 8.45 7.19
N LYS A 108 -15.31 9.34 6.22
CA LYS A 108 -16.27 10.43 6.44
C LYS A 108 -17.69 9.90 6.59
N PRO A 109 -18.54 10.55 7.43
CA PRO A 109 -19.97 10.25 7.48
C PRO A 109 -20.60 10.37 6.10
N GLY A 110 -21.53 9.48 5.77
CA GLY A 110 -22.26 9.51 4.50
C GLY A 110 -21.49 8.95 3.30
N GLN A 111 -20.26 8.49 3.44
CA GLN A 111 -19.55 7.81 2.34
C GLN A 111 -20.17 6.42 2.08
N PRO A 112 -20.66 6.16 0.84
CA PRO A 112 -21.14 4.83 0.49
C PRO A 112 -20.00 3.79 0.57
N PRO A 113 -20.33 2.50 0.71
CA PRO A 113 -21.67 1.95 0.87
C PRO A 113 -22.15 1.84 2.33
N ASN A 114 -21.30 2.11 3.31
CA ASN A 114 -21.66 1.98 4.73
C ASN A 114 -21.33 3.27 5.51
N PRO A 115 -22.27 4.18 5.65
CA PRO A 115 -22.02 5.46 6.33
C PRO A 115 -21.86 5.37 7.85
N CYS A 116 -22.05 4.21 8.46
CA CYS A 116 -22.46 4.08 9.85
C CYS A 116 -21.35 4.02 10.90
N LEU A 117 -20.07 3.90 10.55
CA LEU A 117 -19.03 3.58 11.55
C LEU A 117 -18.60 4.76 12.43
N LEU A 118 -18.94 5.98 12.07
CA LEU A 118 -18.51 7.18 12.81
C LEU A 118 -19.45 7.65 13.91
N TYR A 119 -20.69 7.15 13.93
CA TYR A 119 -21.68 7.55 14.94
C TYR A 119 -21.65 6.72 16.22
N THR A 120 -20.92 5.61 16.24
CA THR A 120 -20.92 4.66 17.35
C THR A 120 -19.62 4.63 18.18
N SER A 121 -18.59 5.32 17.73
CA SER A 121 -17.35 5.45 18.50
C SER A 121 -17.08 6.94 18.76
N PRO A 122 -17.28 7.43 19.98
CA PRO A 122 -16.82 8.75 20.35
C PRO A 122 -15.29 8.78 20.15
N SER A 123 -14.83 9.65 19.26
CA SER A 123 -13.40 9.93 19.13
C SER A 123 -12.89 10.53 20.44
N PRO A 124 -11.68 10.21 20.89
CA PRO A 124 -11.07 10.90 22.02
C PRO A 124 -11.00 12.41 21.86
N ARG A 125 -11.12 12.93 20.63
CA ARG A 125 -11.20 14.37 20.34
C ARG A 125 -12.57 14.97 20.62
N ASP A 126 -13.64 14.16 20.54
CA ASP A 126 -15.01 14.63 20.77
C ASP A 126 -15.33 14.72 22.27
N SER A 127 -14.51 14.12 23.13
CA SER A 127 -14.62 14.22 24.60
C SER A 127 -13.94 15.45 25.19
N LEU A 128 -13.29 16.29 24.36
CA LEU A 128 -12.57 17.48 24.78
C LEU A 128 -13.26 18.79 24.34
N SER A 129 -14.46 18.71 23.79
CA SER A 129 -15.29 19.90 23.44
C SER A 129 -16.34 20.19 24.48
#